data_acf7f2dc71d14c0dc1e6109ed752bd36
#
_entry.id   acf7f2dc71d14c0dc1e6109ed752bd36
#
_cell.length_a   1.000
_cell.length_b   1.000
_cell.length_c   1.000
_cell.angle_alpha   90.00
_cell.angle_beta   90.00
_cell.angle_gamma   90.00
#
_symmetry.space_group_name_H-M   'P 1'
#
loop_
_entity.id
_entity.type
_entity.pdbx_description
1 polymer ?
#
loop_
_entity_poly.entity_id
_entity_poly.type
_entity_poly.pdbx_seq_one_letter_code
_entity_poly.pdbx_strand_id
1 'polypeptide(L)'
;MIEAPLKAYVLLGVEPELDMHNPRQAITAMKQAELVVALSPFQHGATEYANVLLPIAPFTETAGTFISTEGRVQTFAGVVKPLGETRPAWKVLRVLGNLLGLSGFEHDSAEDAQREALHGKSEIFNKNNNLSVTISALPNTVAGLSRIAETPIHAADALARRAPSLQQTRDALPPVATMNRALADKLGLRDGDALRV
;
A
#
# COMPACT_ATOMS: atom_id res chain seq x y z
N MET A 1 -12.16 -6.91 -7.00
CA MET A 1 -11.98 -7.25 -5.57
C MET A 1 -12.73 -6.27 -4.67
N ILE A 2 -12.46 -4.97 -4.71
CA ILE A 2 -13.18 -3.98 -3.89
C ILE A 2 -14.59 -3.69 -4.44
N GLU A 3 -14.77 -3.71 -5.76
CA GLU A 3 -16.08 -3.54 -6.43
C GLU A 3 -16.99 -4.77 -6.28
N ALA A 4 -16.39 -5.95 -6.07
CA ALA A 4 -17.08 -7.19 -5.72
C ALA A 4 -16.47 -7.71 -4.41
N PRO A 5 -16.99 -7.30 -3.25
CA PRO A 5 -16.42 -7.62 -1.95
C PRO A 5 -16.29 -9.13 -1.72
N LEU A 6 -15.16 -9.52 -1.16
CA LEU A 6 -14.88 -10.90 -0.78
C LEU A 6 -15.30 -11.14 0.66
N LYS A 7 -15.51 -12.41 1.01
CA LYS A 7 -15.80 -12.81 2.40
C LYS A 7 -14.61 -12.67 3.34
N ALA A 8 -13.39 -12.81 2.81
CA ALA A 8 -12.17 -12.70 3.59
C ALA A 8 -11.07 -11.95 2.85
N TYR A 9 -10.25 -11.24 3.61
CA TYR A 9 -9.07 -10.52 3.11
C TYR A 9 -7.86 -10.82 3.97
N VAL A 10 -6.71 -11.02 3.31
CA VAL A 10 -5.40 -11.05 3.95
C VAL A 10 -4.62 -9.84 3.41
N LEU A 11 -4.32 -8.90 4.28
CA LEU A 11 -3.60 -7.67 3.96
C LEU A 11 -2.14 -7.82 4.37
N LEU A 12 -1.21 -7.63 3.46
CA LEU A 12 0.22 -7.72 3.72
C LEU A 12 0.88 -6.37 3.47
N GLY A 13 1.24 -5.67 4.54
CA GLY A 13 1.94 -4.39 4.49
C GLY A 13 1.15 -3.30 3.77
N VAL A 14 -0.17 -3.37 3.76
CA VAL A 14 -1.07 -2.43 3.07
C VAL A 14 -1.95 -1.71 4.08
N GLU A 15 -2.08 -0.42 3.92
CA GLU A 15 -3.01 0.45 4.65
C GLU A 15 -4.12 0.89 3.68
N PRO A 16 -5.24 0.17 3.57
CA PRO A 16 -6.28 0.41 2.57
C PRO A 16 -6.79 1.85 2.54
N GLU A 17 -6.82 2.51 3.69
CA GLU A 17 -7.21 3.90 3.85
C GLU A 17 -6.26 4.90 3.17
N LEU A 18 -5.00 4.50 2.91
CA LEU A 18 -3.95 5.36 2.36
C LEU A 18 -3.40 4.85 1.02
N ASP A 19 -3.42 3.54 0.79
CA ASP A 19 -2.75 2.90 -0.34
C ASP A 19 -3.71 2.58 -1.50
N MET A 20 -5.04 2.65 -1.28
CA MET A 20 -6.02 2.31 -2.31
C MET A 20 -6.52 3.55 -3.06
N HIS A 21 -6.82 3.37 -4.34
CA HIS A 21 -7.38 4.43 -5.19
C HIS A 21 -8.71 4.99 -4.65
N ASN A 22 -9.57 4.13 -4.12
CA ASN A 22 -10.81 4.51 -3.45
C ASN A 22 -10.82 4.02 -2.00
N PRO A 23 -10.27 4.82 -1.07
CA PRO A 23 -10.14 4.42 0.33
C PRO A 23 -11.47 4.13 1.01
N ARG A 24 -12.51 4.92 0.71
CA ARG A 24 -13.85 4.76 1.33
C ARG A 24 -14.45 3.41 0.95
N GLN A 25 -14.38 3.04 -0.32
CA GLN A 25 -14.87 1.75 -0.80
C GLN A 25 -14.07 0.60 -0.23
N ALA A 26 -12.74 0.75 -0.13
CA ALA A 26 -11.86 -0.25 0.46
C ALA A 26 -12.23 -0.53 1.93
N ILE A 27 -12.35 0.51 2.75
CA ILE A 27 -12.74 0.37 4.16
C ILE A 27 -14.14 -0.21 4.30
N THR A 28 -15.08 0.17 3.44
CA THR A 28 -16.42 -0.43 3.44
C THR A 28 -16.36 -1.92 3.17
N ALA A 29 -15.57 -2.35 2.18
CA ALA A 29 -15.39 -3.77 1.86
C ALA A 29 -14.73 -4.54 3.03
N MET A 30 -13.72 -3.94 3.69
CA MET A 30 -13.09 -4.55 4.87
C MET A 30 -14.09 -4.72 6.03
N LYS A 31 -14.90 -3.70 6.32
CA LYS A 31 -15.91 -3.74 7.39
C LYS A 31 -17.08 -4.71 7.12
N GLN A 32 -17.33 -5.04 5.87
CA GLN A 32 -18.37 -5.99 5.46
C GLN A 32 -17.85 -7.43 5.37
N ALA A 33 -16.55 -7.64 5.39
CA ALA A 33 -15.97 -8.97 5.30
C ALA A 33 -16.21 -9.79 6.58
N GLU A 34 -16.33 -11.10 6.41
CA GLU A 34 -16.43 -12.05 7.53
C GLU A 34 -15.12 -12.19 8.29
N LEU A 35 -14.00 -12.04 7.58
CA LEU A 35 -12.65 -12.13 8.14
C LEU A 35 -11.68 -11.16 7.45
N VAL A 36 -10.99 -10.38 8.25
CA VAL A 36 -9.85 -9.57 7.79
C VAL A 36 -8.64 -9.87 8.67
N VAL A 37 -7.57 -10.34 8.05
CA VAL A 37 -6.27 -10.56 8.69
C VAL A 37 -5.30 -9.53 8.14
N ALA A 38 -4.72 -8.69 8.99
CA ALA A 38 -3.73 -7.72 8.59
C ALA A 38 -2.35 -8.07 9.14
N LEU A 39 -1.36 -8.19 8.26
CA LEU A 39 0.04 -8.38 8.58
C LEU A 39 0.76 -7.06 8.37
N SER A 40 1.21 -6.43 9.45
CA SER A 40 1.84 -5.11 9.37
C SER A 40 2.97 -4.96 10.40
N PRO A 41 4.04 -4.23 10.05
CA PRO A 41 5.05 -3.83 11.02
C PRO A 41 4.57 -2.68 11.94
N PHE A 42 3.41 -2.09 11.64
CA PHE A 42 2.87 -0.96 12.37
C PHE A 42 1.45 -1.22 12.85
N GLN A 43 1.13 -0.71 14.02
CA GLN A 43 -0.24 -0.56 14.44
C GLN A 43 -0.83 0.69 13.73
N HIS A 44 -1.87 0.49 12.94
CA HIS A 44 -2.51 1.54 12.12
C HIS A 44 -4.03 1.37 12.09
N GLY A 45 -4.71 2.05 11.16
CA GLY A 45 -6.18 2.01 11.02
C GLY A 45 -6.80 0.62 10.91
N ALA A 46 -6.01 -0.43 10.59
CA ALA A 46 -6.50 -1.80 10.57
C ALA A 46 -7.13 -2.25 11.90
N THR A 47 -6.76 -1.64 13.01
CA THR A 47 -7.37 -1.91 14.32
C THR A 47 -8.88 -1.64 14.37
N GLU A 48 -9.40 -0.87 13.42
CA GLU A 48 -10.83 -0.54 13.33
C GLU A 48 -11.66 -1.56 12.54
N TYR A 49 -11.01 -2.39 11.72
CA TYR A 49 -11.74 -3.29 10.81
C TYR A 49 -11.13 -4.69 10.71
N ALA A 50 -9.89 -4.92 11.13
CA ALA A 50 -9.28 -6.24 11.09
C ALA A 50 -9.70 -7.08 12.31
N ASN A 51 -10.05 -8.35 12.07
CA ASN A 51 -10.34 -9.31 13.12
C ASN A 51 -9.05 -9.80 13.78
N VAL A 52 -7.96 -9.86 13.01
CA VAL A 52 -6.64 -10.30 13.47
C VAL A 52 -5.59 -9.35 12.93
N LEU A 53 -4.72 -8.85 13.80
CA LEU A 53 -3.55 -8.07 13.44
C LEU A 53 -2.29 -8.85 13.85
N LEU A 54 -1.50 -9.29 12.86
CA LEU A 54 -0.27 -10.03 13.07
C LEU A 54 0.94 -9.11 12.86
N PRO A 55 1.79 -8.94 13.87
CA PRO A 55 2.98 -8.11 13.74
C PRO A 55 4.04 -8.82 12.88
N ILE A 56 4.52 -8.15 11.85
CA ILE A 56 5.60 -8.62 10.98
C ILE A 56 6.82 -7.72 11.07
N ALA A 57 7.99 -8.29 10.78
CA ALA A 57 9.23 -7.54 10.74
C ALA A 57 9.27 -6.61 9.51
N PRO A 58 9.71 -5.34 9.65
CA PRO A 58 9.96 -4.45 8.53
C PRO A 58 11.17 -4.94 7.70
N PHE A 59 11.38 -4.36 6.51
CA PHE A 59 12.44 -4.80 5.60
C PHE A 59 13.86 -4.69 6.19
N THR A 60 14.09 -3.82 7.16
CA THR A 60 15.37 -3.69 7.86
C THR A 60 15.68 -4.88 8.79
N GLU A 61 14.65 -5.64 9.16
CA GLU A 61 14.73 -6.74 10.11
C GLU A 61 14.51 -8.12 9.45
N THR A 62 14.43 -8.17 8.14
CA THR A 62 14.23 -9.40 7.36
C THR A 62 15.06 -9.39 6.09
N ALA A 63 15.42 -10.57 5.59
CA ALA A 63 15.88 -10.73 4.23
C ALA A 63 14.69 -10.70 3.25
N GLY A 64 14.94 -10.27 2.03
CA GLY A 64 13.91 -10.23 1.00
C GLY A 64 14.46 -9.88 -0.37
N THR A 65 13.54 -9.67 -1.31
CA THR A 65 13.86 -9.31 -2.69
C THR A 65 12.88 -8.27 -3.19
N PHE A 66 13.42 -7.21 -3.76
CA PHE A 66 12.65 -6.22 -4.50
C PHE A 66 12.94 -6.30 -5.99
N ILE A 67 11.96 -5.94 -6.78
CA ILE A 67 12.09 -5.78 -8.23
C ILE A 67 11.79 -4.33 -8.54
N SER A 68 12.77 -3.63 -9.13
CA SER A 68 12.59 -2.24 -9.53
C SER A 68 11.62 -2.13 -10.72
N THR A 69 11.11 -0.93 -10.98
CA THR A 69 10.30 -0.65 -12.18
C THR A 69 11.04 -0.93 -13.48
N GLU A 70 12.38 -0.95 -13.44
CA GLU A 70 13.23 -1.37 -14.56
C GLU A 70 13.35 -2.90 -14.70
N GLY A 71 12.72 -3.69 -13.82
CA GLY A 71 12.82 -5.15 -13.83
C GLY A 71 14.11 -5.69 -13.21
N ARG A 72 14.87 -4.89 -12.47
CA ARG A 72 16.09 -5.34 -11.79
C ARG A 72 15.72 -6.05 -10.49
N VAL A 73 16.12 -7.30 -10.36
CA VAL A 73 15.98 -8.09 -9.14
C VAL A 73 17.12 -7.75 -8.20
N GLN A 74 16.80 -7.34 -6.98
CA GLN A 74 17.76 -6.97 -5.95
C GLN A 74 17.39 -7.64 -4.64
N THR A 75 18.30 -8.47 -4.13
CA THR A 75 18.17 -9.09 -2.81
C THR A 75 18.78 -8.21 -1.73
N PHE A 76 18.27 -8.32 -0.54
CA PHE A 76 18.82 -7.65 0.64
C PHE A 76 18.73 -8.57 1.86
N ALA A 77 19.62 -8.35 2.82
CA ALA A 77 19.64 -9.03 4.10
C ALA A 77 19.08 -8.11 5.19
N GLY A 78 18.49 -8.72 6.22
CA GLY A 78 18.13 -7.98 7.43
C GLY A 78 19.38 -7.45 8.14
N VAL A 79 19.32 -6.20 8.59
CA VAL A 79 20.45 -5.52 9.27
C VAL A 79 20.41 -5.77 10.77
N VAL A 80 19.21 -5.84 11.33
CA VAL A 80 18.98 -6.04 12.76
C VAL A 80 18.01 -7.21 12.99
N LYS A 81 18.02 -7.73 14.20
CA LYS A 81 17.07 -8.78 14.58
C LYS A 81 15.66 -8.21 14.69
N PRO A 82 14.63 -9.01 14.35
CA PRO A 82 13.23 -8.62 14.55
C PRO A 82 12.94 -8.20 15.98
N LEU A 83 12.19 -7.11 16.13
CA LEU A 83 11.84 -6.57 17.44
C LEU A 83 10.83 -7.48 18.15
N GLY A 84 11.15 -7.87 19.37
CA GLY A 84 10.26 -8.67 20.22
C GLY A 84 9.87 -10.00 19.56
N GLU A 85 8.56 -10.24 19.46
CA GLU A 85 7.99 -11.47 18.88
C GLU A 85 7.66 -11.37 17.39
N THR A 86 8.00 -10.27 16.74
CA THR A 86 7.77 -10.11 15.29
C THR A 86 8.52 -11.16 14.48
N ARG A 87 7.97 -11.51 13.34
CA ARG A 87 8.59 -12.48 12.43
C ARG A 87 8.56 -11.94 11.00
N PRO A 88 9.50 -12.32 10.14
CA PRO A 88 9.41 -12.06 8.72
C PRO A 88 8.07 -12.51 8.14
N ALA A 89 7.45 -11.69 7.30
CA ALA A 89 6.12 -11.95 6.75
C ALA A 89 6.02 -13.32 6.07
N TRP A 90 7.05 -13.72 5.31
CA TRP A 90 7.07 -15.01 4.63
C TRP A 90 7.00 -16.20 5.61
N LYS A 91 7.60 -16.08 6.83
CA LYS A 91 7.50 -17.11 7.87
C LYS A 91 6.09 -17.18 8.46
N VAL A 92 5.44 -16.05 8.65
CA VAL A 92 4.05 -15.99 9.12
C VAL A 92 3.12 -16.65 8.09
N LEU A 93 3.27 -16.30 6.80
CA LEU A 93 2.48 -16.89 5.71
C LEU A 93 2.75 -18.39 5.54
N ARG A 94 4.01 -18.83 5.67
CA ARG A 94 4.37 -20.25 5.66
C ARG A 94 3.62 -21.03 6.76
N VAL A 95 3.68 -20.54 7.99
CA VAL A 95 2.97 -21.20 9.11
C VAL A 95 1.47 -21.21 8.88
N LEU A 96 0.90 -20.11 8.39
CA LEU A 96 -0.52 -20.04 8.05
C LEU A 96 -0.90 -21.06 6.98
N GLY A 97 -0.12 -21.16 5.91
CA GLY A 97 -0.33 -22.14 4.83
C GLY A 97 -0.30 -23.58 5.35
N ASN A 98 0.69 -23.90 6.18
CA ASN A 98 0.81 -25.24 6.80
C ASN A 98 -0.38 -25.55 7.72
N LEU A 99 -0.83 -24.60 8.54
CA LEU A 99 -2.01 -24.78 9.39
C LEU A 99 -3.29 -24.98 8.61
N LEU A 100 -3.38 -24.40 7.41
CA LEU A 100 -4.50 -24.59 6.49
C LEU A 100 -4.37 -25.85 5.63
N GLY A 101 -3.31 -26.63 5.78
CA GLY A 101 -3.05 -27.84 5.00
C GLY A 101 -2.78 -27.58 3.51
N LEU A 102 -2.27 -26.41 3.17
CA LEU A 102 -1.92 -26.03 1.81
C LEU A 102 -0.52 -26.54 1.46
N SER A 103 -0.36 -27.05 0.23
CA SER A 103 0.95 -27.43 -0.32
C SER A 103 1.73 -26.20 -0.80
N GLY A 104 3.08 -26.31 -0.86
CA GLY A 104 3.93 -25.22 -1.36
C GLY A 104 4.33 -24.21 -0.28
N PHE A 105 4.21 -24.55 0.99
CA PHE A 105 4.58 -23.70 2.13
C PHE A 105 5.72 -24.31 2.96
N GLU A 106 6.63 -25.03 2.32
CA GLU A 106 7.74 -25.74 2.99
C GLU A 106 9.08 -24.98 2.96
N HIS A 107 9.08 -23.69 2.56
CA HIS A 107 10.30 -22.87 2.45
C HIS A 107 11.02 -22.74 3.80
N ASP A 108 12.33 -22.96 3.79
CA ASP A 108 13.18 -22.80 4.96
C ASP A 108 13.91 -21.44 5.00
N SER A 109 13.99 -20.78 3.87
CA SER A 109 14.68 -19.50 3.72
C SER A 109 13.92 -18.52 2.81
N ALA A 110 14.28 -17.23 2.90
CA ALA A 110 13.78 -16.20 1.99
C ALA A 110 14.26 -16.45 0.55
N GLU A 111 15.43 -17.05 0.40
CA GLU A 111 16.03 -17.44 -0.87
C GLU A 111 15.26 -18.57 -1.54
N ASP A 112 14.72 -19.52 -0.76
CA ASP A 112 13.87 -20.58 -1.30
C ASP A 112 12.56 -20.01 -1.84
N ALA A 113 11.92 -19.14 -1.08
CA ALA A 113 10.71 -18.43 -1.52
C ALA A 113 10.99 -17.58 -2.77
N GLN A 114 12.13 -16.88 -2.82
CA GLN A 114 12.55 -16.14 -4.01
C GLN A 114 12.73 -17.04 -5.21
N ARG A 115 13.44 -18.15 -5.04
CA ARG A 115 13.73 -19.09 -6.14
C ARG A 115 12.45 -19.63 -6.75
N GLU A 116 11.48 -20.01 -5.93
CA GLU A 116 10.18 -20.44 -6.40
C GLU A 116 9.40 -19.32 -7.09
N ALA A 117 9.33 -18.15 -6.47
CA ALA A 117 8.61 -17.00 -7.01
C ALA A 117 9.15 -16.55 -8.39
N LEU A 118 10.45 -16.68 -8.61
CA LEU A 118 11.14 -16.27 -9.85
C LEU A 118 11.34 -17.41 -10.85
N HIS A 119 11.08 -18.66 -10.45
CA HIS A 119 11.28 -19.82 -11.31
C HIS A 119 10.41 -19.73 -12.58
N GLY A 120 11.04 -19.85 -13.74
CA GLY A 120 10.35 -19.81 -15.04
C GLY A 120 9.78 -18.45 -15.44
N LYS A 121 10.09 -17.39 -14.70
CA LYS A 121 9.53 -16.04 -14.90
C LYS A 121 10.49 -15.03 -15.51
N SER A 122 11.44 -15.50 -16.33
CA SER A 122 12.34 -14.61 -17.08
C SER A 122 11.60 -13.57 -17.94
N GLU A 123 10.39 -13.89 -18.40
CA GLU A 123 9.57 -12.99 -19.20
C GLU A 123 8.97 -11.81 -18.41
N ILE A 124 8.79 -11.92 -17.09
CA ILE A 124 8.32 -10.81 -16.24
C ILE A 124 9.28 -9.62 -16.32
N PHE A 125 10.56 -9.90 -16.61
CA PHE A 125 11.60 -8.89 -16.72
C PHE A 125 11.85 -8.45 -18.17
N ASN A 126 11.06 -8.93 -19.10
CA ASN A 126 11.19 -8.55 -20.50
C ASN A 126 10.67 -7.12 -20.68
N LYS A 127 11.60 -6.19 -20.74
CA LYS A 127 11.30 -4.77 -20.95
C LYS A 127 10.71 -4.59 -22.33
N ASN A 128 9.42 -4.40 -22.38
CA ASN A 128 8.70 -4.18 -23.62
C ASN A 128 8.11 -2.76 -23.60
N ASN A 129 8.60 -1.90 -24.50
CA ASN A 129 8.07 -0.56 -24.70
C ASN A 129 6.80 -0.54 -25.59
N ASN A 130 6.25 -1.66 -25.93
CA ASN A 130 4.99 -1.73 -26.66
C ASN A 130 3.83 -1.33 -25.75
N LEU A 131 3.47 -0.07 -25.80
CA LEU A 131 2.27 0.44 -25.17
C LEU A 131 1.06 0.08 -26.03
N SER A 132 0.47 -1.08 -25.83
CA SER A 132 -0.82 -1.47 -26.39
C SER A 132 -2.00 -0.89 -25.59
N VAL A 133 -1.79 0.20 -24.90
CA VAL A 133 -2.84 0.87 -24.13
C VAL A 133 -3.68 1.72 -25.08
N THR A 134 -4.93 1.32 -25.29
CA THR A 134 -5.93 2.22 -25.87
C THR A 134 -6.19 3.32 -24.86
N ILE A 135 -5.70 4.53 -25.15
CA ILE A 135 -6.04 5.70 -24.31
C ILE A 135 -7.52 5.96 -24.54
N SER A 136 -8.33 5.67 -23.53
CA SER A 136 -9.74 6.06 -23.54
C SER A 136 -9.83 7.58 -23.67
N ALA A 137 -10.77 8.07 -24.46
CA ALA A 137 -11.04 9.50 -24.54
C ALA A 137 -11.22 10.05 -23.11
N LEU A 138 -10.61 11.20 -22.84
CA LEU A 138 -10.82 11.88 -21.56
C LEU A 138 -12.34 12.02 -21.34
N PRO A 139 -12.84 11.71 -20.14
CA PRO A 139 -14.24 11.90 -19.85
C PRO A 139 -14.60 13.36 -20.16
N ASN A 140 -15.73 13.57 -20.79
CA ASN A 140 -16.26 14.90 -21.04
C ASN A 140 -16.23 15.71 -19.74
N THR A 141 -15.85 16.98 -19.85
CA THR A 141 -15.79 17.89 -18.70
C THR A 141 -17.09 17.82 -17.92
N VAL A 142 -17.00 17.31 -16.70
CA VAL A 142 -18.13 17.30 -15.78
C VAL A 142 -18.41 18.76 -15.41
N ALA A 143 -19.66 19.19 -15.55
CA ALA A 143 -20.05 20.52 -15.10
C ALA A 143 -19.85 20.61 -13.58
N GLY A 144 -19.04 21.56 -13.12
CA GLY A 144 -18.75 21.75 -11.71
C GLY A 144 -17.26 22.01 -11.42
N LEU A 145 -16.90 21.85 -10.16
CA LEU A 145 -15.52 21.98 -9.73
C LEU A 145 -14.78 20.65 -9.90
N SER A 146 -13.64 20.70 -10.57
CA SER A 146 -12.74 19.56 -10.67
C SER A 146 -11.68 19.64 -9.58
N ARG A 147 -11.52 18.55 -8.82
CA ARG A 147 -10.42 18.40 -7.85
C ARG A 147 -9.22 17.77 -8.54
N ILE A 148 -8.08 18.45 -8.48
CA ILE A 148 -6.78 17.89 -8.83
C ILE A 148 -6.08 17.63 -7.50
N ALA A 149 -5.70 16.39 -7.26
CA ALA A 149 -5.01 16.00 -6.02
C ALA A 149 -3.74 15.23 -6.36
N GLU A 150 -2.66 15.62 -5.76
CA GLU A 150 -1.38 14.92 -5.81
C GLU A 150 -1.15 14.16 -4.51
N THR A 151 -0.47 13.03 -4.59
CA THR A 151 -0.02 12.31 -3.40
C THR A 151 1.30 12.93 -2.95
N PRO A 152 1.39 13.50 -1.74
CA PRO A 152 2.65 14.06 -1.24
C PRO A 152 3.73 12.98 -1.19
N ILE A 153 4.97 13.33 -1.56
CA ILE A 153 6.09 12.39 -1.68
C ILE A 153 6.34 11.57 -0.40
N HIS A 154 6.13 12.19 0.77
CA HIS A 154 6.32 11.53 2.07
C HIS A 154 5.05 10.85 2.60
N ALA A 155 3.98 10.79 1.82
CA ALA A 155 2.74 10.10 2.16
C ALA A 155 2.56 8.76 1.43
N ALA A 156 3.40 8.46 0.44
CA ALA A 156 3.25 7.29 -0.44
C ALA A 156 3.74 5.97 0.17
N ASP A 157 4.51 6.01 1.25
CA ASP A 157 5.13 4.84 1.87
C ASP A 157 4.88 4.81 3.38
N ALA A 158 4.61 3.62 3.93
CA ALA A 158 4.28 3.44 5.33
C ALA A 158 5.42 3.85 6.29
N LEU A 159 6.68 3.68 5.89
CA LEU A 159 7.85 4.12 6.66
C LEU A 159 8.00 5.64 6.59
N ALA A 160 7.91 6.21 5.38
CA ALA A 160 8.01 7.66 5.18
C ALA A 160 6.91 8.40 5.95
N ARG A 161 5.68 7.88 5.94
CA ARG A 161 4.56 8.43 6.73
C ARG A 161 4.85 8.51 8.23
N ARG A 162 5.72 7.64 8.75
CA ARG A 162 6.07 7.53 10.18
C ARG A 162 7.47 8.04 10.50
N ALA A 163 8.15 8.68 9.56
CA ALA A 163 9.47 9.26 9.76
C ALA A 163 9.34 10.74 10.19
N PRO A 164 9.52 11.09 11.48
CA PRO A 164 9.31 12.47 11.97
C PRO A 164 10.15 13.51 11.23
N SER A 165 11.38 13.15 10.86
CA SER A 165 12.28 14.03 10.11
C SER A 165 11.75 14.37 8.72
N LEU A 166 11.13 13.41 8.03
CA LEU A 166 10.52 13.64 6.72
C LEU A 166 9.22 14.45 6.84
N GLN A 167 8.42 14.17 7.85
CA GLN A 167 7.15 14.87 8.09
C GLN A 167 7.31 16.32 8.54
N GLN A 168 8.53 16.76 8.88
CA GLN A 168 8.86 18.15 9.21
C GLN A 168 9.42 18.93 8.02
N THR A 169 9.55 18.32 6.86
CA THR A 169 10.03 18.99 5.64
C THR A 169 8.92 19.80 4.97
N ARG A 170 9.32 20.72 4.07
CA ARG A 170 8.37 21.50 3.27
C ARG A 170 7.48 20.64 2.38
N ASP A 171 7.95 19.46 1.97
CA ASP A 171 7.25 18.53 1.09
C ASP A 171 6.19 17.70 1.83
N ALA A 172 6.14 17.79 3.16
CA ALA A 172 5.16 17.14 4.02
C ALA A 172 4.17 18.12 4.66
N LEU A 173 3.96 19.28 4.03
CA LEU A 173 2.99 20.26 4.52
C LEU A 173 1.57 19.64 4.56
N PRO A 174 0.73 20.05 5.52
CA PRO A 174 -0.65 19.59 5.58
C PRO A 174 -1.39 19.92 4.27
N PRO A 175 -2.36 19.10 3.87
CA PRO A 175 -3.08 19.32 2.62
C PRO A 175 -3.81 20.67 2.66
N VAL A 176 -3.55 21.48 1.65
CA VAL A 176 -4.23 22.76 1.43
C VAL A 176 -4.96 22.74 0.10
N ALA A 177 -6.12 23.35 0.06
CA ALA A 177 -6.84 23.56 -1.19
C ALA A 177 -6.37 24.87 -1.82
N THR A 178 -5.78 24.81 -3.00
CA THR A 178 -5.39 25.97 -3.78
C THR A 178 -6.39 26.20 -4.90
N MET A 179 -6.86 27.42 -5.05
CA MET A 179 -7.81 27.79 -6.11
C MET A 179 -7.52 29.19 -6.61
N ASN A 180 -8.03 29.54 -7.79
CA ASN A 180 -7.90 30.90 -8.27
C ASN A 180 -8.80 31.87 -7.48
N ARG A 181 -8.41 33.13 -7.44
CA ARG A 181 -9.09 34.18 -6.64
C ARG A 181 -10.56 34.34 -7.02
N ALA A 182 -10.89 34.33 -8.32
CA ALA A 182 -12.26 34.49 -8.78
C ALA A 182 -13.19 33.37 -8.26
N LEU A 183 -12.66 32.14 -8.12
CA LEU A 183 -13.39 31.03 -7.55
C LEU A 183 -13.55 31.21 -6.02
N ALA A 184 -12.49 31.61 -5.32
CA ALA A 184 -12.56 31.88 -3.90
C ALA A 184 -13.60 32.95 -3.58
N ASP A 185 -13.59 34.06 -4.32
CA ASP A 185 -14.56 35.18 -4.17
C ASP A 185 -16.00 34.68 -4.44
N LYS A 186 -16.20 33.86 -5.49
CA LYS A 186 -17.50 33.27 -5.84
C LYS A 186 -18.04 32.34 -4.73
N LEU A 187 -17.14 31.65 -4.02
CA LEU A 187 -17.49 30.75 -2.93
C LEU A 187 -17.53 31.46 -1.56
N GLY A 188 -17.20 32.74 -1.51
CA GLY A 188 -17.15 33.53 -0.27
C GLY A 188 -16.01 33.11 0.66
N LEU A 189 -14.94 32.57 0.13
CA LEU A 189 -13.79 32.03 0.87
C LEU A 189 -12.65 33.04 0.97
N ARG A 190 -11.94 33.00 2.08
CA ARG A 190 -10.72 33.77 2.33
C ARG A 190 -9.54 32.83 2.55
N ASP A 191 -8.36 33.38 2.40
CA ASP A 191 -7.14 32.65 2.70
C ASP A 191 -7.12 32.21 4.17
N GLY A 192 -6.86 30.93 4.40
CA GLY A 192 -6.89 30.30 5.74
C GLY A 192 -8.22 29.70 6.16
N ASP A 193 -9.29 29.85 5.38
CA ASP A 193 -10.58 29.22 5.71
C ASP A 193 -10.49 27.70 5.61
N ALA A 194 -11.16 27.00 6.51
CA ALA A 194 -11.26 25.54 6.49
C ALA A 194 -12.28 25.09 5.45
N LEU A 195 -11.87 24.14 4.61
CA LEU A 195 -12.71 23.56 3.57
C LEU A 195 -12.97 22.09 3.81
N ARG A 196 -14.20 21.67 3.51
CA ARG A 196 -14.55 20.25 3.37
C ARG A 196 -14.73 19.93 1.89
N VAL A 197 -13.85 19.06 1.37
CA VAL A 197 -13.85 18.63 -0.03
C VAL A 197 -14.37 17.21 -0.15
#